data_505e6a1dca2048bbc4412fc76c8c5fb4
#
_entry.id   505e6a1dca2048bbc4412fc76c8c5fb4
#
_cell.length_a   1.000
_cell.length_b   1.000
_cell.length_c   1.000
_cell.angle_alpha   90.00
_cell.angle_beta   90.00
_cell.angle_gamma   90.00
#
_symmetry.space_group_name_H-M   'P 1'
#
loop_
_entity.id
_entity.type
_entity.pdbx_description
1 polymer ?
#
loop_
_entity_poly.entity_id
_entity_poly.type
_entity_poly.pdbx_seq_one_letter_code
_entity_poly.pdbx_strand_id
1 'polypeptide(L)'
;MGFAEKRSNYWRGRYKTAPGKHNTVVDSTGATIKFATKREAKRAADEAEIGFRRGDVRDPSLGQETFGEYASRWYDAQDLAASTMQNYRRHIEEHLLPDFEGKALAGILRTDVALWEKKERASYAASSVKTWRATLHLILADAVDEGLIDANPAAKRRGRGKRAGRSADRGPEKVVTDALGALLIAERAALLSGRDDEFVAVILKAYTGMRWGEIVGLEIEFARRGSVRVEWQLYELDSGVMVRCPPKDDSYRTIDAPDWLSALVADHVARTKPKPCPCHGRTYVFQGQGTARTGGHQGAKLVDVARRAGVSTGTVSNVLNHPDRVREATRTRVELAITELGFVRGGAPSEHAAHWRRNGFATWLFHPATTGWYPKKAPQEPRPVPLLGDPFPGIPVRGRNAQGRADACWTAIARGLTPHGLRHSHRTHMEDLGTEKVLMDERMGHIDGSVSARYAHVTSGMRQRLLAGLTQQWEAALDTRLSMSPRSPVRALDTLLRARSAAR
;
A
#
# COMPACT_ATOMS: atom_id res chain seq x y z
N MET A 1 -41.09 -27.54 24.67
CA MET A 1 -40.68 -28.98 24.72
C MET A 1 -40.59 -29.52 23.33
N GLY A 2 -39.51 -30.26 23.05
CA GLY A 2 -39.33 -30.96 21.79
C GLY A 2 -40.46 -31.97 21.52
N PHE A 3 -40.73 -32.28 20.28
CA PHE A 3 -41.72 -33.27 19.90
C PHE A 3 -41.23 -34.20 18.77
N ALA A 4 -41.82 -35.37 18.70
CA ALA A 4 -41.53 -36.31 17.64
C ALA A 4 -42.58 -36.19 16.50
N GLU A 5 -42.11 -36.09 15.27
CA GLU A 5 -42.92 -36.02 14.08
C GLU A 5 -42.76 -37.33 13.28
N LYS A 6 -43.86 -38.00 12.96
CA LYS A 6 -43.85 -39.22 12.16
C LYS A 6 -43.69 -38.90 10.67
N ARG A 7 -42.80 -39.57 9.99
CA ARG A 7 -42.68 -39.63 8.55
C ARG A 7 -42.96 -41.09 8.12
N SER A 8 -43.14 -41.32 6.86
CA SER A 8 -43.61 -42.62 6.35
C SER A 8 -42.96 -43.85 7.06
N ASN A 9 -41.66 -43.91 7.11
CA ASN A 9 -40.90 -45.08 7.66
C ASN A 9 -40.04 -44.80 8.87
N TYR A 10 -40.06 -43.57 9.43
CA TYR A 10 -39.22 -43.18 10.57
C TYR A 10 -39.86 -42.06 11.36
N TRP A 11 -39.30 -41.81 12.55
CA TRP A 11 -39.61 -40.65 13.37
C TRP A 11 -38.44 -39.65 13.30
N ARG A 12 -38.74 -38.31 13.30
CA ARG A 12 -37.76 -37.25 13.47
C ARG A 12 -38.06 -36.45 14.74
N GLY A 13 -37.01 -36.04 15.42
CA GLY A 13 -37.12 -35.12 16.56
C GLY A 13 -37.20 -33.67 16.05
N ARG A 14 -38.14 -32.90 16.65
CA ARG A 14 -38.22 -31.47 16.39
C ARG A 14 -38.20 -30.69 17.72
N TYR A 15 -37.43 -29.64 17.77
CA TYR A 15 -37.29 -28.78 18.95
C TYR A 15 -37.55 -27.32 18.60
N LYS A 16 -37.99 -26.52 19.58
CA LYS A 16 -38.37 -25.14 19.41
C LYS A 16 -37.13 -24.24 19.48
N THR A 17 -36.94 -23.35 18.48
CA THR A 17 -35.87 -22.36 18.42
C THR A 17 -36.37 -20.95 18.65
N ALA A 18 -37.62 -20.64 18.26
CA ALA A 18 -38.29 -19.36 18.52
C ALA A 18 -39.81 -19.56 18.54
N PRO A 19 -40.62 -18.56 18.97
CA PRO A 19 -42.08 -18.65 18.85
C PRO A 19 -42.50 -18.96 17.41
N GLY A 20 -43.15 -20.13 17.22
CA GLY A 20 -43.60 -20.60 15.93
C GLY A 20 -42.52 -21.28 15.05
N LYS A 21 -41.25 -21.25 15.42
CA LYS A 21 -40.15 -21.91 14.69
C LYS A 21 -39.66 -23.18 15.40
N HIS A 22 -39.50 -24.24 14.61
CA HIS A 22 -39.02 -25.53 15.09
C HIS A 22 -37.94 -26.08 14.14
N ASN A 23 -36.83 -26.51 14.70
CA ASN A 23 -35.77 -27.19 13.96
C ASN A 23 -35.85 -28.70 14.14
N THR A 24 -35.19 -29.41 13.23
CA THR A 24 -35.09 -30.87 13.24
C THR A 24 -33.76 -31.29 13.87
N VAL A 25 -33.74 -32.36 14.62
CA VAL A 25 -32.50 -32.94 15.15
C VAL A 25 -31.70 -33.52 13.99
N VAL A 26 -30.45 -33.03 13.85
CA VAL A 26 -29.54 -33.39 12.76
C VAL A 26 -28.24 -34.01 13.36
N ASP A 27 -27.50 -34.76 12.57
CA ASP A 27 -26.17 -35.26 12.90
C ASP A 27 -25.09 -34.18 12.68
N SER A 28 -23.85 -34.55 12.92
CA SER A 28 -22.68 -33.65 12.72
C SER A 28 -22.43 -33.21 11.27
N THR A 29 -23.12 -33.82 10.31
CA THR A 29 -23.07 -33.46 8.88
C THR A 29 -24.25 -32.57 8.45
N GLY A 30 -25.19 -32.29 9.36
CA GLY A 30 -26.42 -31.55 9.08
C GLY A 30 -27.55 -32.41 8.51
N ALA A 31 -27.37 -33.72 8.40
CA ALA A 31 -28.41 -34.62 7.90
C ALA A 31 -29.40 -34.98 9.01
N THR A 32 -30.70 -35.05 8.66
CA THR A 32 -31.77 -35.40 9.59
C THR A 32 -31.57 -36.80 10.18
N ILE A 33 -31.49 -36.89 11.50
CA ILE A 33 -31.41 -38.18 12.19
C ILE A 33 -32.78 -38.85 12.14
N LYS A 34 -32.79 -40.08 11.61
CA LYS A 34 -33.99 -40.95 11.50
C LYS A 34 -34.05 -41.89 12.68
N PHE A 35 -35.08 -41.78 13.49
CA PHE A 35 -35.29 -42.64 14.66
C PHE A 35 -36.32 -43.75 14.35
N ALA A 36 -36.09 -44.93 14.91
CA ALA A 36 -36.98 -46.03 14.75
C ALA A 36 -38.26 -45.90 15.59
N THR A 37 -38.18 -45.22 16.74
CA THR A 37 -39.32 -45.08 17.66
C THR A 37 -39.64 -43.60 17.97
N LYS A 38 -40.91 -43.35 18.28
CA LYS A 38 -41.42 -42.05 18.74
C LYS A 38 -40.67 -41.57 20.00
N ARG A 39 -40.38 -42.50 20.92
CA ARG A 39 -39.74 -42.19 22.19
C ARG A 39 -38.30 -41.71 22.02
N GLU A 40 -37.55 -42.33 21.15
CA GLU A 40 -36.17 -41.89 20.81
C GLU A 40 -36.16 -40.52 20.14
N ALA A 41 -37.01 -40.33 19.15
CA ALA A 41 -37.11 -39.04 18.47
C ALA A 41 -37.51 -37.91 19.43
N LYS A 42 -38.44 -38.18 20.37
CA LYS A 42 -38.82 -37.18 21.38
C LYS A 42 -37.69 -36.90 22.36
N ARG A 43 -36.98 -37.92 22.84
CA ARG A 43 -35.85 -37.72 23.75
C ARG A 43 -34.74 -36.87 23.10
N ALA A 44 -34.37 -37.21 21.87
CA ALA A 44 -33.39 -36.45 21.13
C ALA A 44 -33.84 -34.98 20.89
N ALA A 45 -35.15 -34.75 20.65
CA ALA A 45 -35.70 -33.42 20.51
C ALA A 45 -35.66 -32.62 21.83
N ASP A 46 -35.98 -33.26 22.98
CA ASP A 46 -35.91 -32.64 24.29
C ASP A 46 -34.45 -32.28 24.66
N GLU A 47 -33.53 -33.20 24.42
CA GLU A 47 -32.08 -33.00 24.64
C GLU A 47 -31.56 -31.82 23.74
N ALA A 48 -31.95 -31.78 22.47
CA ALA A 48 -31.58 -30.69 21.55
C ALA A 48 -32.19 -29.34 21.98
N GLU A 49 -33.44 -29.32 22.48
CA GLU A 49 -34.07 -28.09 22.99
C GLU A 49 -33.36 -27.58 24.29
N ILE A 50 -32.98 -28.49 25.17
CA ILE A 50 -32.19 -28.13 26.37
C ILE A 50 -30.83 -27.59 25.97
N GLY A 51 -30.12 -28.25 25.07
CA GLY A 51 -28.85 -27.80 24.51
C GLY A 51 -28.98 -26.42 23.83
N PHE A 52 -30.03 -26.22 23.03
CA PHE A 52 -30.31 -24.93 22.40
C PHE A 52 -30.55 -23.81 23.43
N ARG A 53 -31.35 -24.07 24.48
CA ARG A 53 -31.60 -23.09 25.55
C ARG A 53 -30.35 -22.79 26.39
N ARG A 54 -29.42 -23.72 26.52
CA ARG A 54 -28.13 -23.54 27.19
C ARG A 54 -27.08 -22.88 26.29
N GLY A 55 -27.34 -22.75 25.00
CA GLY A 55 -26.38 -22.30 24.01
C GLY A 55 -25.41 -23.41 23.51
N ASP A 56 -25.62 -24.66 23.95
CA ASP A 56 -24.79 -25.80 23.57
C ASP A 56 -25.11 -26.34 22.16
N VAL A 57 -26.37 -26.12 21.71
CA VAL A 57 -26.85 -26.53 20.38
C VAL A 57 -27.30 -25.27 19.63
N ARG A 58 -26.62 -24.95 18.55
CA ARG A 58 -26.96 -23.84 17.69
C ARG A 58 -28.03 -24.22 16.67
N ASP A 59 -28.72 -23.21 16.16
CA ASP A 59 -29.63 -23.38 15.03
C ASP A 59 -28.84 -23.88 13.81
N PRO A 60 -29.15 -25.06 13.25
CA PRO A 60 -28.47 -25.57 12.06
C PRO A 60 -28.62 -24.69 10.82
N SER A 61 -29.54 -23.72 10.82
CA SER A 61 -29.66 -22.72 9.77
C SER A 61 -28.60 -21.61 9.86
N LEU A 62 -27.95 -21.49 11.03
CA LEU A 62 -26.85 -20.54 11.22
C LEU A 62 -25.62 -21.03 10.46
N GLY A 63 -24.93 -20.11 9.78
CA GLY A 63 -23.74 -20.42 8.99
C GLY A 63 -24.02 -21.07 7.63
N GLN A 64 -25.28 -21.15 7.19
CA GLN A 64 -25.64 -21.54 5.82
C GLN A 64 -25.47 -20.38 4.82
N GLU A 65 -25.37 -19.14 5.32
CA GLU A 65 -24.99 -17.98 4.53
C GLU A 65 -23.65 -18.24 3.85
N THR A 66 -23.54 -17.89 2.57
CA THR A 66 -22.28 -18.07 1.83
C THR A 66 -21.22 -17.09 2.30
N PHE A 67 -19.95 -17.48 2.15
CA PHE A 67 -18.83 -16.57 2.47
C PHE A 67 -18.91 -15.26 1.67
N GLY A 68 -19.35 -15.31 0.41
CA GLY A 68 -19.48 -14.12 -0.44
C GLY A 68 -20.52 -13.14 0.11
N GLU A 69 -21.71 -13.62 0.48
CA GLU A 69 -22.77 -12.80 1.08
C GLU A 69 -22.32 -12.21 2.42
N TYR A 70 -21.73 -13.03 3.27
CA TYR A 70 -21.23 -12.58 4.57
C TYR A 70 -20.09 -11.56 4.44
N ALA A 71 -19.10 -11.83 3.58
CA ALA A 71 -17.95 -10.93 3.39
C ALA A 71 -18.37 -9.56 2.82
N SER A 72 -19.42 -9.51 1.96
CA SER A 72 -19.98 -8.26 1.47
C SER A 72 -20.63 -7.47 2.61
N ARG A 73 -21.51 -8.11 3.39
CA ARG A 73 -22.17 -7.49 4.54
C ARG A 73 -21.16 -7.06 5.62
N TRP A 74 -20.15 -7.89 5.88
CA TRP A 74 -19.07 -7.58 6.80
C TRP A 74 -18.28 -6.35 6.34
N TYR A 75 -17.94 -6.28 5.05
CA TYR A 75 -17.20 -5.15 4.47
C TYR A 75 -17.99 -3.84 4.57
N ASP A 76 -19.28 -3.87 4.25
CA ASP A 76 -20.16 -2.69 4.30
C ASP A 76 -20.36 -2.16 5.73
N ALA A 77 -20.24 -3.04 6.73
CA ALA A 77 -20.32 -2.67 8.14
C ALA A 77 -19.03 -2.03 8.70
N GLN A 78 -17.93 -2.05 7.96
CA GLN A 78 -16.66 -1.49 8.43
C GLN A 78 -16.62 0.03 8.24
N ASP A 79 -16.24 0.75 9.29
CA ASP A 79 -15.94 2.20 9.25
C ASP A 79 -14.46 2.43 9.57
N LEU A 80 -13.62 2.21 8.57
CA LEU A 80 -12.16 2.27 8.70
C LEU A 80 -11.56 3.28 7.70
N ALA A 81 -10.28 3.58 7.89
CA ALA A 81 -9.55 4.45 6.96
C ALA A 81 -9.67 3.95 5.50
N ALA A 82 -9.88 4.87 4.56
CA ALA A 82 -10.08 4.56 3.13
C ALA A 82 -9.01 3.62 2.55
N SER A 83 -7.76 3.75 3.01
CA SER A 83 -6.66 2.87 2.62
C SER A 83 -6.83 1.42 3.13
N THR A 84 -7.39 1.25 4.33
CA THR A 84 -7.69 -0.07 4.90
C THR A 84 -8.86 -0.70 4.18
N MET A 85 -9.93 0.07 3.95
CA MET A 85 -11.10 -0.36 3.18
C MET A 85 -10.71 -0.82 1.77
N GLN A 86 -9.88 -0.05 1.07
CA GLN A 86 -9.38 -0.42 -0.24
C GLN A 86 -8.57 -1.74 -0.21
N ASN A 87 -7.73 -1.94 0.80
CA ASN A 87 -6.96 -3.18 0.93
C ASN A 87 -7.87 -4.37 1.25
N TYR A 88 -8.84 -4.22 2.15
CA TYR A 88 -9.80 -5.28 2.44
C TYR A 88 -10.59 -5.67 1.20
N ARG A 89 -11.08 -4.67 0.45
CA ARG A 89 -11.79 -4.93 -0.81
C ARG A 89 -10.95 -5.75 -1.78
N ARG A 90 -9.70 -5.35 -1.99
CA ARG A 90 -8.77 -6.08 -2.87
C ARG A 90 -8.50 -7.49 -2.36
N HIS A 91 -8.27 -7.68 -1.05
CA HIS A 91 -8.05 -9.00 -0.48
C HIS A 91 -9.26 -9.90 -0.68
N ILE A 92 -10.47 -9.37 -0.47
CA ILE A 92 -11.72 -10.11 -0.63
C ILE A 92 -11.93 -10.45 -2.11
N GLU A 93 -11.99 -9.45 -2.99
CA GLU A 93 -12.36 -9.62 -4.39
C GLU A 93 -11.32 -10.43 -5.19
N GLU A 94 -10.02 -10.18 -4.98
CA GLU A 94 -8.97 -10.77 -5.82
C GLU A 94 -8.44 -12.11 -5.27
N HIS A 95 -8.52 -12.34 -3.95
CA HIS A 95 -7.84 -13.48 -3.33
C HIS A 95 -8.73 -14.40 -2.50
N LEU A 96 -9.86 -13.92 -1.96
CA LEU A 96 -10.72 -14.75 -1.11
C LEU A 96 -11.95 -15.27 -1.86
N LEU A 97 -12.70 -14.40 -2.55
CA LEU A 97 -13.91 -14.81 -3.29
C LEU A 97 -13.63 -15.90 -4.31
N PRO A 98 -12.53 -15.92 -5.09
CA PRO A 98 -12.31 -16.97 -6.07
C PRO A 98 -12.33 -18.40 -5.52
N ASP A 99 -12.03 -18.59 -4.22
CA ASP A 99 -11.97 -19.90 -3.58
C ASP A 99 -13.08 -20.17 -2.56
N PHE A 100 -13.69 -19.10 -2.00
CA PHE A 100 -14.63 -19.24 -0.88
C PHE A 100 -16.03 -18.70 -1.16
N GLU A 101 -16.27 -17.92 -2.22
CA GLU A 101 -17.52 -17.18 -2.46
C GLU A 101 -18.78 -18.01 -2.22
N GLY A 102 -18.90 -19.16 -2.87
CA GLY A 102 -20.08 -20.03 -2.80
C GLY A 102 -20.10 -21.03 -1.65
N LYS A 103 -19.08 -21.01 -0.78
CA LYS A 103 -19.05 -21.94 0.37
C LYS A 103 -19.88 -21.38 1.52
N ALA A 104 -20.75 -22.20 2.10
CA ALA A 104 -21.39 -21.86 3.36
C ALA A 104 -20.33 -21.64 4.45
N LEU A 105 -20.50 -20.63 5.31
CA LEU A 105 -19.54 -20.32 6.38
C LEU A 105 -19.24 -21.56 7.26
N ALA A 106 -20.27 -22.30 7.65
CA ALA A 106 -20.13 -23.53 8.43
C ALA A 106 -19.43 -24.67 7.66
N GLY A 107 -19.39 -24.60 6.33
CA GLY A 107 -18.75 -25.57 5.45
C GLY A 107 -17.28 -25.29 5.16
N ILE A 108 -16.73 -24.14 5.58
CA ILE A 108 -15.32 -23.81 5.38
C ILE A 108 -14.46 -24.57 6.39
N LEU A 109 -13.65 -25.49 5.89
CA LEU A 109 -12.78 -26.31 6.72
C LEU A 109 -11.36 -25.72 6.80
N ARG A 110 -10.62 -26.10 7.84
CA ARG A 110 -9.18 -25.76 7.97
C ARG A 110 -8.34 -26.26 6.81
N THR A 111 -8.74 -27.38 6.20
CA THR A 111 -8.11 -27.95 5.00
C THR A 111 -8.30 -27.05 3.79
N ASP A 112 -9.47 -26.41 3.63
CA ASP A 112 -9.74 -25.48 2.54
C ASP A 112 -8.82 -24.27 2.65
N VAL A 113 -8.69 -23.70 3.86
CA VAL A 113 -7.78 -22.58 4.11
C VAL A 113 -6.32 -22.97 3.83
N ALA A 114 -5.92 -24.18 4.19
CA ALA A 114 -4.55 -24.65 3.95
C ALA A 114 -4.27 -24.88 2.45
N LEU A 115 -5.23 -25.42 1.70
CA LEU A 115 -5.12 -25.62 0.25
C LEU A 115 -5.09 -24.28 -0.49
N TRP A 116 -5.97 -23.34 -0.14
CA TRP A 116 -5.95 -21.99 -0.65
C TRP A 116 -4.60 -21.30 -0.37
N GLU A 117 -4.11 -21.34 0.86
CA GLU A 117 -2.81 -20.75 1.22
C GLU A 117 -1.65 -21.36 0.41
N LYS A 118 -1.69 -22.67 0.15
CA LYS A 118 -0.69 -23.36 -0.70
C LYS A 118 -0.79 -22.91 -2.16
N LYS A 119 -2.00 -22.76 -2.70
CA LYS A 119 -2.26 -22.29 -4.06
C LYS A 119 -1.74 -20.84 -4.24
N GLU A 120 -2.10 -19.93 -3.34
CA GLU A 120 -1.68 -18.54 -3.42
C GLU A 120 -0.15 -18.37 -3.32
N ARG A 121 0.51 -19.18 -2.48
CA ARG A 121 1.99 -19.18 -2.36
C ARG A 121 2.72 -19.65 -3.61
N ALA A 122 2.07 -20.32 -4.52
CA ALA A 122 2.68 -20.71 -5.80
C ALA A 122 2.88 -19.50 -6.73
N SER A 123 2.07 -18.46 -6.58
CA SER A 123 2.06 -17.28 -7.46
C SER A 123 2.50 -15.99 -6.75
N TYR A 124 2.42 -15.93 -5.42
CA TYR A 124 2.64 -14.71 -4.66
C TYR A 124 3.61 -14.88 -3.50
N ALA A 125 4.21 -13.77 -3.08
CA ALA A 125 5.12 -13.76 -1.93
C ALA A 125 4.42 -14.22 -0.64
N ALA A 126 5.12 -14.99 0.17
CA ALA A 126 4.59 -15.53 1.43
C ALA A 126 4.07 -14.46 2.40
N SER A 127 4.68 -13.24 2.39
CA SER A 127 4.22 -12.09 3.16
C SER A 127 2.85 -11.58 2.71
N SER A 128 2.59 -11.53 1.41
CA SER A 128 1.29 -11.12 0.84
C SER A 128 0.20 -12.11 1.24
N VAL A 129 0.45 -13.39 1.01
CA VAL A 129 -0.49 -14.47 1.38
C VAL A 129 -0.79 -14.47 2.88
N LYS A 130 0.22 -14.19 3.72
CA LYS A 130 0.02 -14.02 5.17
C LYS A 130 -0.93 -12.86 5.49
N THR A 131 -0.85 -11.76 4.74
CA THR A 131 -1.74 -10.60 4.93
C THR A 131 -3.17 -10.93 4.52
N TRP A 132 -3.38 -11.59 3.39
CA TRP A 132 -4.71 -12.02 2.94
C TRP A 132 -5.34 -13.03 3.89
N ARG A 133 -4.52 -13.98 4.40
CA ARG A 133 -4.97 -14.89 5.44
C ARG A 133 -5.36 -14.18 6.74
N ALA A 134 -4.70 -13.08 7.08
CA ALA A 134 -5.10 -12.28 8.24
C ALA A 134 -6.46 -11.61 8.02
N THR A 135 -6.77 -11.14 6.81
CA THR A 135 -8.11 -10.62 6.47
C THR A 135 -9.16 -11.73 6.53
N LEU A 136 -8.89 -12.92 5.95
CA LEU A 136 -9.80 -14.08 6.07
C LEU A 136 -10.04 -14.45 7.53
N HIS A 137 -8.98 -14.45 8.34
CA HIS A 137 -9.09 -14.74 9.78
C HIS A 137 -9.97 -13.72 10.50
N LEU A 138 -9.86 -12.43 10.16
CA LEU A 138 -10.67 -11.37 10.77
C LEU A 138 -12.15 -11.56 10.43
N ILE A 139 -12.49 -11.75 9.15
CA ILE A 139 -13.85 -11.98 8.68
C ILE A 139 -14.48 -13.19 9.39
N LEU A 140 -13.74 -14.30 9.48
CA LEU A 140 -14.24 -15.52 10.11
C LEU A 140 -14.22 -15.45 11.65
N ALA A 141 -13.43 -14.57 12.26
CA ALA A 141 -13.50 -14.31 13.69
C ALA A 141 -14.79 -13.57 14.06
N ASP A 142 -15.15 -12.55 13.28
CA ASP A 142 -16.41 -11.83 13.47
C ASP A 142 -17.61 -12.77 13.24
N ALA A 143 -17.53 -13.70 12.27
CA ALA A 143 -18.57 -14.74 12.10
C ALA A 143 -18.69 -15.69 13.32
N VAL A 144 -17.60 -15.96 14.05
CA VAL A 144 -17.65 -16.68 15.33
C VAL A 144 -18.31 -15.83 16.39
N ASP A 145 -17.95 -14.56 16.50
CA ASP A 145 -18.50 -13.63 17.49
C ASP A 145 -20.01 -13.38 17.27
N GLU A 146 -20.45 -13.33 16.00
CA GLU A 146 -21.88 -13.30 15.63
C GLU A 146 -22.60 -14.64 15.86
N GLY A 147 -21.88 -15.69 16.20
CA GLY A 147 -22.45 -17.01 16.44
C GLY A 147 -22.81 -17.81 15.20
N LEU A 148 -22.34 -17.41 14.02
CA LEU A 148 -22.64 -18.12 12.76
C LEU A 148 -21.83 -19.41 12.60
N ILE A 149 -20.62 -19.46 13.14
CA ILE A 149 -19.73 -20.63 13.14
C ILE A 149 -19.14 -20.86 14.54
N ASP A 150 -18.80 -22.12 14.88
CA ASP A 150 -18.30 -22.46 16.21
C ASP A 150 -16.82 -22.14 16.43
N ALA A 151 -16.04 -22.18 15.37
CA ALA A 151 -14.60 -21.97 15.45
C ALA A 151 -14.08 -21.39 14.14
N ASN A 152 -13.10 -20.50 14.24
CA ASN A 152 -12.47 -19.89 13.09
C ASN A 152 -11.53 -20.90 12.39
N PRO A 153 -11.85 -21.37 11.16
CA PRO A 153 -10.98 -22.29 10.43
C PRO A 153 -9.67 -21.67 9.98
N ALA A 154 -9.59 -20.34 9.88
CA ALA A 154 -8.36 -19.60 9.58
C ALA A 154 -7.49 -19.32 10.82
N ALA A 155 -7.91 -19.75 12.02
CA ALA A 155 -7.09 -19.58 13.22
C ALA A 155 -5.77 -20.35 13.10
N LYS A 156 -4.68 -19.74 13.58
CA LYS A 156 -3.37 -20.40 13.62
C LYS A 156 -3.41 -21.56 14.60
N ARG A 157 -2.95 -22.74 14.15
CA ARG A 157 -2.65 -23.80 15.10
C ARG A 157 -1.49 -23.35 15.99
N ARG A 158 -1.62 -23.56 17.29
CA ARG A 158 -0.45 -23.56 18.19
C ARG A 158 0.53 -24.59 17.64
N GLY A 159 1.72 -24.10 17.24
CA GLY A 159 2.67 -24.93 16.49
C GLY A 159 3.13 -26.13 17.32
N ARG A 160 3.18 -27.30 16.72
CA ARG A 160 3.90 -28.47 17.24
C ARG A 160 5.40 -28.26 17.01
N GLY A 161 6.03 -27.30 17.74
CA GLY A 161 7.44 -27.00 17.61
C GLY A 161 7.87 -26.31 16.30
N LYS A 162 9.08 -25.81 16.25
CA LYS A 162 9.71 -25.36 15.00
C LYS A 162 10.06 -26.60 14.17
N ARG A 163 9.57 -26.70 12.95
CA ARG A 163 10.08 -27.72 12.02
C ARG A 163 11.59 -27.51 11.87
N ALA A 164 12.38 -28.55 12.18
CA ALA A 164 13.81 -28.54 11.97
C ALA A 164 14.13 -28.12 10.52
N GLY A 165 15.07 -27.21 10.32
CA GLY A 165 15.54 -26.78 8.99
C GLY A 165 14.80 -25.59 8.36
N ARG A 166 13.76 -25.03 8.94
CA ARG A 166 13.25 -23.71 8.52
C ARG A 166 13.98 -22.62 9.30
N SER A 167 14.99 -22.03 8.69
CA SER A 167 15.47 -20.72 9.12
C SER A 167 14.28 -19.76 9.08
N ALA A 168 14.20 -18.84 10.05
CA ALA A 168 13.30 -17.70 9.90
C ALA A 168 13.64 -17.06 8.56
N ASP A 169 12.65 -16.98 7.65
CA ASP A 169 12.81 -16.34 6.35
C ASP A 169 13.23 -14.90 6.64
N ARG A 170 14.52 -14.64 6.64
CA ARG A 170 15.03 -13.28 6.64
C ARG A 170 14.62 -12.72 5.30
N GLY A 171 13.68 -11.77 5.33
CA GLY A 171 13.36 -11.01 4.12
C GLY A 171 14.64 -10.43 3.49
N PRO A 172 14.60 -10.05 2.21
CA PRO A 172 15.77 -9.53 1.53
C PRO A 172 16.39 -8.39 2.35
N GLU A 173 17.72 -8.35 2.38
CA GLU A 173 18.47 -7.31 3.05
C GLU A 173 18.04 -5.93 2.53
N LYS A 174 17.81 -5.01 3.44
CA LYS A 174 17.37 -3.67 3.08
C LYS A 174 18.54 -2.87 2.53
N VAL A 175 18.41 -2.42 1.30
CA VAL A 175 19.41 -1.56 0.69
C VAL A 175 19.31 -0.17 1.31
N VAL A 176 20.47 0.34 1.72
CA VAL A 176 20.67 1.69 2.26
C VAL A 176 21.70 2.43 1.42
N THR A 177 21.80 3.74 1.60
CA THR A 177 22.80 4.60 0.96
C THR A 177 23.34 5.60 1.97
N ASP A 178 24.56 6.06 1.77
CA ASP A 178 25.19 7.12 2.58
C ASP A 178 24.72 8.53 2.15
N ALA A 179 25.26 9.55 2.79
CA ALA A 179 24.93 10.95 2.54
C ALA A 179 25.28 11.37 1.10
N LEU A 180 26.44 10.94 0.58
CA LEU A 180 26.84 11.23 -0.79
C LEU A 180 25.92 10.54 -1.80
N GLY A 181 25.63 9.27 -1.60
CA GLY A 181 24.70 8.54 -2.48
C GLY A 181 23.31 9.15 -2.47
N ALA A 182 22.80 9.60 -1.32
CA ALA A 182 21.52 10.33 -1.26
C ALA A 182 21.56 11.64 -2.04
N LEU A 183 22.66 12.40 -1.96
CA LEU A 183 22.89 13.64 -2.71
C LEU A 183 22.91 13.38 -4.23
N LEU A 184 23.65 12.38 -4.67
CA LEU A 184 23.73 12.01 -6.09
C LEU A 184 22.41 11.49 -6.64
N ILE A 185 21.65 10.73 -5.84
CA ILE A 185 20.30 10.26 -6.24
C ILE A 185 19.36 11.46 -6.36
N ALA A 186 19.41 12.41 -5.43
CA ALA A 186 18.62 13.63 -5.47
C ALA A 186 18.90 14.45 -6.74
N GLU A 187 20.18 14.65 -7.05
CA GLU A 187 20.62 15.34 -8.27
C GLU A 187 20.10 14.63 -9.53
N ARG A 188 20.28 13.31 -9.63
CA ARG A 188 19.81 12.52 -10.79
C ARG A 188 18.29 12.56 -10.92
N ALA A 189 17.53 12.48 -9.83
CA ALA A 189 16.08 12.56 -9.86
C ALA A 189 15.61 13.92 -10.42
N ALA A 190 16.26 15.00 -10.01
CA ALA A 190 16.00 16.34 -10.52
C ALA A 190 16.37 16.50 -12.00
N LEU A 191 17.49 15.92 -12.44
CA LEU A 191 17.87 15.88 -13.85
C LEU A 191 16.84 15.14 -14.71
N LEU A 192 16.31 14.03 -14.23
CA LEU A 192 15.28 13.24 -14.91
C LEU A 192 13.95 13.98 -15.03
N SER A 193 13.55 14.72 -14.02
CA SER A 193 12.32 15.53 -14.02
C SER A 193 12.49 16.89 -14.73
N GLY A 194 13.70 17.46 -14.67
CA GLY A 194 14.01 18.83 -15.07
C GLY A 194 13.56 19.86 -14.04
N ARG A 195 13.39 19.47 -12.77
CA ARG A 195 12.93 20.34 -11.68
C ARG A 195 13.74 20.12 -10.42
N ASP A 196 13.91 21.19 -9.64
CA ASP A 196 14.57 21.12 -8.34
C ASP A 196 13.73 20.46 -7.24
N ASP A 197 12.43 20.29 -7.48
CA ASP A 197 11.47 19.71 -6.51
C ASP A 197 11.93 18.34 -6.03
N GLU A 198 12.33 17.48 -6.98
CA GLU A 198 12.79 16.12 -6.68
C GLU A 198 14.10 16.14 -5.90
N PHE A 199 15.00 17.09 -6.15
CA PHE A 199 16.21 17.25 -5.38
C PHE A 199 15.86 17.54 -3.92
N VAL A 200 15.05 18.55 -3.67
CA VAL A 200 14.67 18.98 -2.32
C VAL A 200 13.91 17.88 -1.59
N ALA A 201 12.98 17.19 -2.26
CA ALA A 201 12.19 16.13 -1.63
C ALA A 201 13.03 14.91 -1.25
N VAL A 202 13.98 14.50 -2.09
CA VAL A 202 14.87 13.36 -1.80
C VAL A 202 15.79 13.71 -0.63
N ILE A 203 16.38 14.91 -0.62
CA ILE A 203 17.23 15.39 0.50
C ILE A 203 16.41 15.48 1.79
N LEU A 204 15.24 16.12 1.76
CA LEU A 204 14.38 16.20 2.93
C LEU A 204 14.05 14.81 3.47
N LYS A 205 13.70 13.87 2.61
CA LYS A 205 13.41 12.50 3.00
C LYS A 205 14.62 11.77 3.58
N ALA A 206 15.79 11.94 3.00
CA ALA A 206 17.04 11.31 3.45
C ALA A 206 17.47 11.80 4.85
N TYR A 207 17.20 13.06 5.17
CA TYR A 207 17.62 13.68 6.42
C TYR A 207 16.54 13.81 7.50
N THR A 208 15.29 13.44 7.18
CA THR A 208 14.18 13.42 8.16
C THR A 208 13.60 12.03 8.39
N GLY A 209 13.84 11.10 7.47
CA GLY A 209 13.24 9.78 7.52
C GLY A 209 11.71 9.75 7.32
N MET A 210 11.08 10.83 6.87
CA MET A 210 9.64 10.91 6.63
C MET A 210 9.16 9.83 5.67
N ARG A 211 7.92 9.34 5.88
CA ARG A 211 7.26 8.43 4.94
C ARG A 211 6.89 9.17 3.65
N TRP A 212 6.71 8.44 2.55
CA TRP A 212 6.33 9.05 1.27
C TRP A 212 5.09 9.94 1.38
N GLY A 213 4.02 9.41 1.98
CA GLY A 213 2.78 10.18 2.17
C GLY A 213 2.95 11.43 3.02
N GLU A 214 3.87 11.40 3.99
CA GLU A 214 4.22 12.55 4.84
C GLU A 214 4.99 13.62 4.04
N ILE A 215 5.88 13.22 3.11
CA ILE A 215 6.61 14.16 2.23
C ILE A 215 5.64 14.86 1.28
N VAL A 216 4.81 14.09 0.56
CA VAL A 216 3.87 14.70 -0.41
C VAL A 216 2.70 15.42 0.26
N GLY A 217 2.40 15.06 1.50
CA GLY A 217 1.40 15.70 2.35
C GLY A 217 1.93 16.82 3.24
N LEU A 218 3.22 17.20 3.10
CA LEU A 218 3.79 18.27 3.91
C LEU A 218 3.24 19.63 3.48
N GLU A 219 2.43 20.24 4.33
CA GLU A 219 1.90 21.57 4.14
C GLU A 219 2.95 22.62 4.56
N ILE A 220 2.95 23.78 3.91
CA ILE A 220 3.97 24.85 4.13
C ILE A 220 4.01 25.28 5.59
N GLU A 221 2.88 25.41 6.25
CA GLU A 221 2.78 25.85 7.65
C GLU A 221 3.49 24.92 8.64
N PHE A 222 3.72 23.64 8.24
CA PHE A 222 4.40 22.64 9.03
C PHE A 222 5.90 22.48 8.70
N ALA A 223 6.38 23.13 7.65
CA ALA A 223 7.80 23.25 7.31
C ALA A 223 8.38 24.54 7.90
N ARG A 224 8.82 24.48 9.15
CA ARG A 224 9.29 25.65 9.91
C ARG A 224 10.81 25.70 9.98
N ARG A 225 11.35 26.86 10.31
CA ARG A 225 12.79 26.99 10.57
C ARG A 225 13.16 26.09 11.76
N GLY A 226 14.17 25.26 11.56
CA GLY A 226 14.66 24.32 12.57
C GLY A 226 13.79 23.08 12.80
N SER A 227 12.65 22.95 12.15
CA SER A 227 11.78 21.77 12.36
C SER A 227 10.79 21.51 11.24
N VAL A 228 10.36 20.24 11.13
CA VAL A 228 9.25 19.80 10.28
C VAL A 228 8.24 19.08 11.16
N ARG A 229 6.99 19.55 11.16
CA ARG A 229 5.90 18.88 11.85
C ARG A 229 5.21 17.89 10.92
N VAL A 230 5.16 16.63 11.30
CA VAL A 230 4.36 15.59 10.64
C VAL A 230 2.98 15.60 11.26
N GLU A 231 2.04 16.25 10.58
CA GLU A 231 0.65 16.41 11.02
C GLU A 231 -0.31 15.67 10.10
N TRP A 232 0.00 15.61 8.80
CA TRP A 232 -0.82 14.99 7.78
C TRP A 232 0.01 14.16 6.82
N GLN A 233 -0.65 13.22 6.16
CA GLN A 233 -0.11 12.53 5.00
C GLN A 233 -1.13 12.52 3.86
N LEU A 234 -0.64 12.39 2.64
CA LEU A 234 -1.48 12.08 1.49
C LEU A 234 -1.35 10.60 1.14
N TYR A 235 -2.49 9.96 1.03
CA TYR A 235 -2.60 8.57 0.59
C TYR A 235 -3.28 8.52 -0.78
N GLU A 236 -2.64 7.85 -1.74
CA GLU A 236 -3.17 7.65 -3.09
C GLU A 236 -4.00 6.38 -3.12
N LEU A 237 -5.31 6.51 -3.37
CA LEU A 237 -6.20 5.39 -3.63
C LEU A 237 -6.00 4.85 -5.06
N ASP A 238 -6.41 3.61 -5.31
CA ASP A 238 -6.38 2.99 -6.64
C ASP A 238 -7.22 3.76 -7.67
N SER A 239 -8.24 4.47 -7.21
CA SER A 239 -9.01 5.42 -8.02
C SER A 239 -8.22 6.64 -8.48
N GLY A 240 -7.02 6.87 -7.93
CA GLY A 240 -6.23 8.08 -8.16
C GLY A 240 -6.62 9.27 -7.27
N VAL A 241 -7.62 9.10 -6.39
CA VAL A 241 -7.98 10.10 -5.38
C VAL A 241 -6.86 10.18 -4.35
N MET A 242 -6.47 11.41 -4.00
CA MET A 242 -5.54 11.67 -2.91
C MET A 242 -6.33 11.99 -1.64
N VAL A 243 -6.19 11.14 -0.65
CA VAL A 243 -6.85 11.32 0.64
C VAL A 243 -5.88 11.97 1.62
N ARG A 244 -6.27 13.13 2.16
CA ARG A 244 -5.56 13.77 3.28
C ARG A 244 -5.99 13.11 4.57
N CYS A 245 -5.08 12.48 5.27
CA CYS A 245 -5.39 11.72 6.49
C CYS A 245 -4.28 11.89 7.54
N PRO A 246 -4.55 11.53 8.81
CA PRO A 246 -3.55 11.46 9.86
C PRO A 246 -2.35 10.62 9.46
N PRO A 247 -1.17 10.85 10.04
CA PRO A 247 -0.03 9.97 9.83
C PRO A 247 -0.35 8.56 10.34
N LYS A 248 0.25 7.56 9.70
CA LYS A 248 0.01 6.16 10.03
C LYS A 248 0.27 5.89 11.52
N ASP A 249 -0.65 5.17 12.18
CA ASP A 249 -0.60 4.82 13.61
C ASP A 249 -0.52 6.07 14.53
N ASP A 250 -1.20 7.15 14.10
CA ASP A 250 -1.22 8.45 14.80
C ASP A 250 0.16 8.97 15.18
N SER A 251 1.16 8.67 14.36
CA SER A 251 2.57 9.00 14.61
C SER A 251 2.87 10.50 14.38
N TYR A 252 2.03 11.37 14.96
CA TYR A 252 2.26 12.82 14.99
C TYR A 252 3.59 13.13 15.67
N ARG A 253 4.42 13.95 15.06
CA ARG A 253 5.72 14.29 15.61
C ARG A 253 6.31 15.54 15.00
N THR A 254 7.21 16.17 15.76
CA THR A 254 8.06 17.24 15.25
C THR A 254 9.46 16.69 15.06
N ILE A 255 10.02 16.86 13.87
CA ILE A 255 11.35 16.41 13.50
C ILE A 255 12.25 17.65 13.46
N ASP A 256 13.25 17.70 14.34
CA ASP A 256 14.23 18.78 14.29
C ASP A 256 15.03 18.69 12.98
N ALA A 257 15.20 19.82 12.32
CA ALA A 257 15.88 19.93 11.05
C ALA A 257 17.12 20.84 11.17
N PRO A 258 18.26 20.43 10.62
CA PRO A 258 19.43 21.32 10.54
C PRO A 258 19.06 22.63 9.79
N ASP A 259 19.72 23.74 10.14
CA ASP A 259 19.43 25.04 9.53
C ASP A 259 19.58 25.05 8.01
N TRP A 260 20.59 24.36 7.49
CA TRP A 260 20.79 24.23 6.04
C TRP A 260 19.64 23.51 5.34
N LEU A 261 19.01 22.50 5.98
CA LEU A 261 17.88 21.78 5.42
C LEU A 261 16.61 22.65 5.44
N SER A 262 16.41 23.40 6.52
CA SER A 262 15.31 24.36 6.63
C SER A 262 15.44 25.47 5.60
N ALA A 263 16.65 25.99 5.37
CA ALA A 263 16.93 26.99 4.35
C ALA A 263 16.66 26.44 2.94
N LEU A 264 17.11 25.21 2.65
CA LEU A 264 16.87 24.54 1.36
C LEU A 264 15.35 24.42 1.05
N VAL A 265 14.54 24.03 2.05
CA VAL A 265 13.08 23.93 1.90
C VAL A 265 12.44 25.32 1.76
N ALA A 266 12.88 26.30 2.53
CA ALA A 266 12.37 27.68 2.45
C ALA A 266 12.68 28.32 1.08
N ASP A 267 13.88 28.16 0.55
CA ASP A 267 14.27 28.62 -0.78
C ASP A 267 13.44 27.92 -1.88
N HIS A 268 13.17 26.65 -1.71
CA HIS A 268 12.29 25.91 -2.63
C HIS A 268 10.88 26.52 -2.64
N VAL A 269 10.26 26.71 -1.48
CA VAL A 269 8.94 27.33 -1.35
C VAL A 269 8.91 28.75 -1.94
N ALA A 270 9.94 29.55 -1.64
CA ALA A 270 10.04 30.92 -2.17
C ALA A 270 10.14 30.95 -3.70
N ARG A 271 10.82 30.00 -4.30
CA ARG A 271 10.98 29.89 -5.77
C ARG A 271 9.75 29.34 -6.46
N THR A 272 9.14 28.29 -5.91
CA THR A 272 8.01 27.59 -6.55
C THR A 272 6.68 28.28 -6.32
N LYS A 273 6.56 29.05 -5.21
CA LYS A 273 5.34 29.77 -4.80
C LYS A 273 4.10 28.87 -4.92
N PRO A 274 4.08 27.73 -4.22
CA PRO A 274 3.03 26.76 -4.37
C PRO A 274 1.66 27.35 -4.00
N LYS A 275 0.62 26.91 -4.71
CA LYS A 275 -0.76 27.39 -4.54
C LYS A 275 -1.60 26.34 -3.80
N PRO A 276 -2.70 26.74 -3.15
CA PRO A 276 -3.66 25.81 -2.59
C PRO A 276 -4.14 24.81 -3.65
N CYS A 277 -4.17 23.51 -3.31
CA CYS A 277 -4.67 22.51 -4.24
C CYS A 277 -6.20 22.55 -4.33
N PRO A 278 -6.79 22.23 -5.49
CA PRO A 278 -8.25 22.26 -5.66
C PRO A 278 -8.98 21.25 -4.76
N CYS A 279 -8.38 20.08 -4.51
CA CYS A 279 -9.04 18.99 -3.80
C CYS A 279 -9.10 19.14 -2.27
N HIS A 280 -8.13 19.82 -1.64
CA HIS A 280 -8.08 19.96 -0.18
C HIS A 280 -8.05 21.42 0.28
N GLY A 281 -7.87 22.39 -0.63
CA GLY A 281 -7.68 23.79 -0.29
C GLY A 281 -6.40 24.08 0.51
N ARG A 282 -5.42 23.14 0.51
CA ARG A 282 -4.18 23.22 1.28
C ARG A 282 -2.99 23.47 0.37
N THR A 283 -1.97 24.15 0.90
CA THR A 283 -0.75 24.48 0.17
C THR A 283 0.36 23.55 0.60
N TYR A 284 0.73 22.62 -0.28
CA TYR A 284 1.79 21.63 -0.04
C TYR A 284 3.13 22.14 -0.54
N VAL A 285 4.21 21.76 0.16
CA VAL A 285 5.60 22.10 -0.19
C VAL A 285 5.95 21.58 -1.59
N PHE A 286 5.51 20.37 -1.92
CA PHE A 286 5.76 19.72 -3.19
C PHE A 286 4.47 19.60 -4.00
N GLN A 287 4.50 20.14 -5.22
CA GLN A 287 3.34 20.10 -6.13
C GLN A 287 3.72 19.47 -7.47
N GLY A 288 2.81 18.68 -8.02
CA GLY A 288 2.90 18.16 -9.38
C GLY A 288 2.52 19.23 -10.40
N GLN A 289 2.85 18.99 -11.67
CA GLN A 289 2.57 19.96 -12.75
C GLN A 289 1.12 19.94 -13.29
N GLY A 290 0.21 19.25 -12.64
CA GLY A 290 -1.21 19.31 -12.97
C GLY A 290 -1.65 18.68 -14.31
N THR A 291 -0.73 18.08 -15.06
CA THR A 291 -1.02 17.50 -16.38
C THR A 291 -1.30 15.98 -16.35
N ALA A 292 -1.34 15.39 -15.18
CA ALA A 292 -1.70 13.99 -15.06
C ALA A 292 -3.17 13.81 -15.44
N ARG A 293 -3.41 13.40 -16.67
CA ARG A 293 -4.66 12.75 -17.05
C ARG A 293 -4.75 11.48 -16.23
N THR A 294 -5.49 11.52 -15.14
CA THR A 294 -5.80 10.33 -14.38
C THR A 294 -6.76 9.48 -15.20
N GLY A 295 -6.26 8.38 -15.73
CA GLY A 295 -7.11 7.25 -16.08
C GLY A 295 -7.59 6.57 -14.80
N GLY A 296 -8.14 7.29 -13.86
CA GLY A 296 -8.59 6.86 -12.54
C GLY A 296 -10.00 7.39 -12.30
N HIS A 297 -10.92 6.68 -12.52
CA HIS A 297 -12.01 6.03 -11.79
C HIS A 297 -13.01 6.95 -11.05
N GLN A 298 -13.54 7.95 -11.73
CA GLN A 298 -14.94 8.33 -11.63
C GLN A 298 -15.66 8.16 -12.99
N GLY A 299 -15.17 7.27 -13.81
CA GLY A 299 -15.76 6.89 -15.08
C GLY A 299 -15.39 5.44 -15.43
N ALA A 300 -16.13 4.81 -16.32
CA ALA A 300 -15.90 3.47 -16.78
C ALA A 300 -14.44 3.28 -17.24
N LYS A 301 -13.84 2.15 -16.88
CA LYS A 301 -12.54 1.72 -17.36
C LYS A 301 -12.64 1.11 -18.74
N LEU A 302 -11.51 1.03 -19.43
CA LEU A 302 -11.42 0.28 -20.69
C LEU A 302 -11.86 -1.19 -20.52
N VAL A 303 -11.64 -1.79 -19.35
CA VAL A 303 -12.12 -3.13 -19.00
C VAL A 303 -13.65 -3.18 -18.82
N ASP A 304 -14.26 -2.13 -18.31
CA ASP A 304 -15.71 -2.08 -18.13
C ASP A 304 -16.41 -1.92 -19.48
N VAL A 305 -15.83 -1.09 -20.38
CA VAL A 305 -16.26 -0.99 -21.78
C VAL A 305 -16.13 -2.34 -22.50
N ALA A 306 -15.01 -3.04 -22.30
CA ALA A 306 -14.78 -4.36 -22.87
C ALA A 306 -15.82 -5.37 -22.39
N ARG A 307 -16.08 -5.40 -21.09
CA ARG A 307 -17.11 -6.27 -20.47
C ARG A 307 -18.50 -5.93 -20.98
N ARG A 308 -18.85 -4.64 -21.03
CA ARG A 308 -20.16 -4.17 -21.50
C ARG A 308 -20.40 -4.45 -22.98
N ALA A 309 -19.35 -4.31 -23.81
CA ALA A 309 -19.41 -4.59 -25.25
C ALA A 309 -19.23 -6.08 -25.59
N GLY A 310 -18.89 -6.95 -24.64
CA GLY A 310 -18.63 -8.38 -24.87
C GLY A 310 -17.41 -8.62 -25.76
N VAL A 311 -16.32 -7.86 -25.55
CA VAL A 311 -15.06 -7.95 -26.32
C VAL A 311 -13.84 -7.89 -25.42
N SER A 312 -12.65 -8.17 -25.95
CA SER A 312 -11.42 -8.00 -25.21
C SER A 312 -11.03 -6.52 -25.05
N THR A 313 -10.25 -6.19 -24.01
CA THR A 313 -9.68 -4.85 -23.81
C THR A 313 -8.80 -4.42 -25.00
N GLY A 314 -8.12 -5.36 -25.65
CA GLY A 314 -7.37 -5.12 -26.88
C GLY A 314 -8.28 -4.68 -28.03
N THR A 315 -9.47 -5.25 -28.15
CA THR A 315 -10.48 -4.85 -29.16
C THR A 315 -10.98 -3.43 -28.90
N VAL A 316 -11.26 -3.06 -27.65
CA VAL A 316 -11.64 -1.67 -27.30
C VAL A 316 -10.48 -0.71 -27.62
N SER A 317 -9.26 -1.09 -27.29
CA SER A 317 -8.07 -0.30 -27.63
C SER A 317 -7.92 -0.11 -29.14
N ASN A 318 -8.19 -1.15 -29.93
CA ASN A 318 -8.17 -1.06 -31.40
C ASN A 318 -9.28 -0.17 -31.96
N VAL A 319 -10.49 -0.23 -31.41
CA VAL A 319 -11.57 0.71 -31.81
C VAL A 319 -11.15 2.16 -31.56
N LEU A 320 -10.49 2.43 -30.44
CA LEU A 320 -10.06 3.78 -30.07
C LEU A 320 -8.82 4.30 -30.84
N ASN A 321 -7.94 3.40 -31.30
CA ASN A 321 -6.67 3.77 -31.95
C ASN A 321 -6.64 3.49 -33.44
N HIS A 322 -7.35 2.48 -33.90
CA HIS A 322 -7.33 1.96 -35.27
C HIS A 322 -8.73 1.48 -35.65
N PRO A 323 -9.76 2.36 -35.66
CA PRO A 323 -11.16 1.99 -35.91
C PRO A 323 -11.33 1.25 -37.24
N ASP A 324 -10.52 1.59 -38.23
CA ASP A 324 -10.56 0.99 -39.58
C ASP A 324 -10.17 -0.49 -39.61
N ARG A 325 -9.47 -0.98 -38.55
CA ARG A 325 -9.05 -2.37 -38.42
C ARG A 325 -10.07 -3.25 -37.68
N VAL A 326 -11.18 -2.66 -37.22
CA VAL A 326 -12.21 -3.35 -36.47
C VAL A 326 -13.49 -3.41 -37.28
N ARG A 327 -14.13 -4.59 -37.33
CA ARG A 327 -15.40 -4.78 -38.02
C ARG A 327 -16.47 -3.80 -37.50
N GLU A 328 -17.25 -3.23 -38.40
CA GLU A 328 -18.24 -2.19 -38.08
C GLU A 328 -19.20 -2.59 -36.96
N ALA A 329 -19.76 -3.80 -37.02
CA ALA A 329 -20.64 -4.32 -35.96
C ALA A 329 -19.97 -4.40 -34.56
N THR A 330 -18.67 -4.65 -34.52
CA THR A 330 -17.90 -4.67 -33.25
C THR A 330 -17.58 -3.26 -32.76
N ARG A 331 -17.26 -2.36 -33.71
CA ARG A 331 -17.02 -0.93 -33.44
C ARG A 331 -18.28 -0.30 -32.85
N THR A 332 -19.43 -0.46 -33.46
CA THR A 332 -20.72 0.07 -32.99
C THR A 332 -21.06 -0.40 -31.56
N ARG A 333 -20.84 -1.69 -31.24
CA ARG A 333 -21.05 -2.20 -29.88
C ARG A 333 -20.14 -1.55 -28.85
N VAL A 334 -18.88 -1.34 -29.21
CA VAL A 334 -17.89 -0.69 -28.32
C VAL A 334 -18.23 0.80 -28.15
N GLU A 335 -18.58 1.51 -29.22
CA GLU A 335 -18.99 2.93 -29.18
C GLU A 335 -20.26 3.12 -28.35
N LEU A 336 -21.24 2.21 -28.47
CA LEU A 336 -22.44 2.21 -27.64
C LEU A 336 -22.07 2.01 -26.15
N ALA A 337 -21.22 1.03 -25.84
CA ALA A 337 -20.76 0.79 -24.48
C ALA A 337 -19.95 1.99 -23.91
N ILE A 338 -19.17 2.67 -24.73
CA ILE A 338 -18.46 3.91 -24.36
C ILE A 338 -19.45 4.99 -23.98
N THR A 339 -20.50 5.18 -24.79
CA THR A 339 -21.54 6.20 -24.54
C THR A 339 -22.35 5.88 -23.31
N GLU A 340 -22.82 4.63 -23.16
CA GLU A 340 -23.61 4.19 -22.01
C GLU A 340 -22.87 4.30 -20.68
N LEU A 341 -21.57 4.00 -20.70
CA LEU A 341 -20.72 4.04 -19.49
C LEU A 341 -20.07 5.40 -19.26
N GLY A 342 -20.26 6.37 -20.16
CA GLY A 342 -19.61 7.66 -20.08
C GLY A 342 -18.06 7.57 -20.12
N PHE A 343 -17.52 6.57 -20.84
CA PHE A 343 -16.07 6.38 -20.92
C PHE A 343 -15.40 7.52 -21.69
N VAL A 344 -14.47 8.21 -21.03
CA VAL A 344 -13.66 9.28 -21.64
C VAL A 344 -12.22 8.81 -21.80
N ARG A 345 -11.72 8.77 -23.03
CA ARG A 345 -10.33 8.42 -23.34
C ARG A 345 -9.38 9.40 -22.67
N GLY A 346 -8.50 8.88 -21.79
CA GLY A 346 -7.52 9.68 -21.07
C GLY A 346 -8.04 10.34 -19.79
N GLY A 347 -9.31 10.08 -19.42
CA GLY A 347 -9.93 10.61 -18.21
C GLY A 347 -10.20 12.14 -18.25
N ALA A 348 -11.12 12.60 -17.43
CA ALA A 348 -11.29 14.02 -17.17
C ALA A 348 -10.11 14.57 -16.36
N PRO A 349 -9.78 15.89 -16.45
CA PRO A 349 -8.81 16.50 -15.56
C PRO A 349 -9.23 16.27 -14.10
N SER A 350 -8.37 15.62 -13.30
CA SER A 350 -8.66 15.38 -11.90
C SER A 350 -8.18 16.56 -11.07
N GLU A 351 -8.99 17.01 -10.12
CA GLU A 351 -8.58 17.98 -9.09
C GLU A 351 -7.38 17.48 -8.26
N HIS A 352 -7.14 16.16 -8.25
CA HIS A 352 -5.99 15.53 -7.62
C HIS A 352 -4.73 15.49 -8.51
N ALA A 353 -4.77 16.03 -9.72
CA ALA A 353 -3.64 16.00 -10.67
C ALA A 353 -2.42 16.80 -10.17
N ALA A 354 -2.64 17.78 -9.29
CA ALA A 354 -1.58 18.61 -8.71
C ALA A 354 -0.67 17.86 -7.71
N HIS A 355 -0.94 16.60 -7.41
CA HIS A 355 -0.15 15.83 -6.45
C HIS A 355 0.80 14.84 -7.12
N TRP A 356 1.95 14.64 -6.50
CA TRP A 356 2.89 13.61 -6.93
C TRP A 356 2.33 12.22 -6.71
N ARG A 357 2.47 11.39 -7.74
CA ARG A 357 2.07 9.98 -7.69
C ARG A 357 3.24 9.11 -7.30
N ARG A 358 3.02 8.25 -6.29
CA ARG A 358 4.06 7.35 -5.76
C ARG A 358 4.70 6.48 -6.85
N ASN A 359 3.88 5.83 -7.66
CA ASN A 359 4.36 4.92 -8.69
C ASN A 359 5.11 5.66 -9.81
N GLY A 360 4.64 6.84 -10.21
CA GLY A 360 5.31 7.67 -11.21
C GLY A 360 6.68 8.12 -10.73
N PHE A 361 6.77 8.66 -9.52
CA PHE A 361 8.03 9.07 -8.92
C PHE A 361 9.00 7.89 -8.73
N ALA A 362 8.52 6.79 -8.12
CA ALA A 362 9.37 5.64 -7.84
C ALA A 362 9.91 5.00 -9.13
N THR A 363 9.06 4.79 -10.13
CA THR A 363 9.39 4.04 -11.36
C THR A 363 10.22 4.85 -12.34
N TRP A 364 9.89 6.15 -12.52
CA TRP A 364 10.45 6.93 -13.63
C TRP A 364 11.50 7.94 -13.23
N LEU A 365 11.62 8.25 -11.93
CA LEU A 365 12.61 9.20 -11.42
C LEU A 365 13.56 8.52 -10.43
N PHE A 366 13.02 7.95 -9.34
CA PHE A 366 13.86 7.42 -8.26
C PHE A 366 14.61 6.14 -8.65
N HIS A 367 13.92 5.16 -9.22
CA HIS A 367 14.56 3.91 -9.64
C HIS A 367 15.67 4.14 -10.71
N PRO A 368 15.45 4.89 -11.79
CA PRO A 368 16.52 5.22 -12.73
C PRO A 368 17.66 6.01 -12.09
N ALA A 369 17.37 6.93 -11.16
CA ALA A 369 18.40 7.68 -10.44
C ALA A 369 19.31 6.76 -9.58
N THR A 370 18.75 5.72 -8.95
CA THR A 370 19.51 4.78 -8.11
C THR A 370 20.26 3.72 -8.87
N THR A 371 19.69 3.22 -9.98
CA THR A 371 20.22 2.06 -10.71
C THR A 371 20.97 2.42 -11.97
N GLY A 372 20.72 3.60 -12.53
CA GLY A 372 21.16 3.98 -13.88
C GLY A 372 20.32 3.35 -15.01
N TRP A 373 19.19 2.69 -14.69
CA TRP A 373 18.37 1.98 -15.67
C TRP A 373 16.90 2.34 -15.53
N TYR A 374 16.24 2.58 -16.67
CA TYR A 374 14.79 2.61 -16.75
C TYR A 374 14.23 1.20 -16.60
N PRO A 375 13.15 0.99 -15.87
CA PRO A 375 12.56 -0.33 -15.68
C PRO A 375 11.92 -0.85 -16.97
N LYS A 376 11.71 -2.17 -17.01
CA LYS A 376 10.91 -2.81 -18.05
C LYS A 376 9.50 -2.21 -18.06
N LYS A 377 9.04 -1.85 -19.25
CA LYS A 377 7.65 -1.46 -19.51
C LYS A 377 7.23 -2.08 -20.82
N ALA A 378 6.45 -3.14 -20.77
CA ALA A 378 5.98 -3.82 -21.96
C ALA A 378 5.43 -2.85 -23.03
N PRO A 379 5.82 -2.98 -24.30
CA PRO A 379 6.68 -4.01 -24.88
C PRO A 379 8.20 -3.75 -24.75
N GLN A 380 8.63 -2.67 -24.09
CA GLN A 380 10.02 -2.25 -24.00
C GLN A 380 10.76 -2.99 -22.88
N GLU A 381 11.94 -3.49 -23.19
CA GLU A 381 12.87 -4.04 -22.20
C GLU A 381 13.53 -2.95 -21.34
N PRO A 382 14.14 -3.31 -20.19
CA PRO A 382 14.91 -2.36 -19.39
C PRO A 382 16.02 -1.73 -20.24
N ARG A 383 16.23 -0.42 -20.08
CA ARG A 383 17.24 0.32 -20.84
C ARG A 383 18.08 1.21 -19.93
N PRO A 384 19.36 1.41 -20.22
CA PRO A 384 20.20 2.31 -19.46
C PRO A 384 19.72 3.75 -19.57
N VAL A 385 19.98 4.55 -18.52
CA VAL A 385 19.82 6.00 -18.57
C VAL A 385 21.05 6.59 -19.25
N PRO A 386 20.94 7.11 -20.46
CA PRO A 386 22.09 7.60 -21.20
C PRO A 386 22.55 8.97 -20.69
N LEU A 387 23.84 9.21 -20.77
CA LEU A 387 24.47 10.50 -20.55
C LEU A 387 24.75 11.16 -21.90
N LEU A 388 24.54 12.46 -21.98
CA LEU A 388 25.03 13.29 -23.08
C LEU A 388 26.32 14.01 -22.65
N GLY A 389 27.37 13.63 -23.28
CA GLY A 389 28.59 14.44 -23.56
C GLY A 389 29.35 15.07 -22.45
N ASP A 390 28.81 15.64 -21.51
CA ASP A 390 29.57 16.40 -20.57
C ASP A 390 29.55 15.87 -19.16
N PRO A 391 30.64 16.22 -18.56
CA PRO A 391 31.20 15.54 -17.42
C PRO A 391 30.17 15.35 -16.36
N PHE A 392 30.44 14.58 -15.44
CA PHE A 392 29.66 14.27 -14.27
C PHE A 392 28.88 15.49 -13.70
N PRO A 393 27.61 15.34 -13.42
CA PRO A 393 26.83 14.09 -13.46
C PRO A 393 26.16 13.81 -14.82
N GLY A 394 26.36 14.63 -15.81
CA GLY A 394 25.77 14.58 -17.13
C GLY A 394 24.25 14.78 -17.16
N ILE A 395 23.73 15.25 -18.29
CA ILE A 395 22.29 15.40 -18.50
C ILE A 395 21.78 14.19 -19.25
N PRO A 396 20.82 13.41 -18.72
CA PRO A 396 20.31 12.25 -19.41
C PRO A 396 19.53 12.64 -20.68
N VAL A 397 19.72 11.86 -21.73
CA VAL A 397 18.95 12.01 -22.97
C VAL A 397 17.51 11.58 -22.73
N ARG A 398 16.56 12.46 -23.06
CA ARG A 398 15.14 12.18 -23.00
C ARG A 398 14.59 11.83 -24.38
N GLY A 399 13.53 11.04 -24.43
CA GLY A 399 12.81 10.70 -25.64
C GLY A 399 12.96 9.26 -26.10
N ARG A 400 12.27 8.92 -27.21
CA ARG A 400 12.13 7.53 -27.68
C ARG A 400 13.42 6.90 -28.19
N ASN A 401 14.34 7.69 -28.72
CA ASN A 401 15.60 7.21 -29.34
C ASN A 401 16.83 7.59 -28.52
N ALA A 402 16.67 7.77 -27.22
CA ALA A 402 17.76 8.18 -26.34
C ALA A 402 18.93 7.19 -26.32
N GLN A 403 18.66 5.89 -26.44
CA GLN A 403 19.65 4.83 -26.32
C GLN A 403 20.71 4.86 -27.45
N GLY A 404 20.34 5.26 -28.66
CA GLY A 404 21.28 5.35 -29.79
C GLY A 404 22.08 6.66 -29.83
N ARG A 405 21.93 7.54 -28.84
CA ARG A 405 22.54 8.88 -28.85
C ARG A 405 23.62 9.09 -27.80
N ALA A 406 23.89 8.11 -26.95
CA ALA A 406 24.85 8.23 -25.88
C ALA A 406 25.76 7.01 -25.81
N ASP A 407 27.05 7.26 -25.77
CA ASP A 407 28.08 6.23 -25.61
C ASP A 407 28.33 5.88 -24.14
N ALA A 408 27.83 6.74 -23.21
CA ALA A 408 27.97 6.55 -21.78
C ALA A 408 26.62 6.55 -21.09
N CYS A 409 26.51 5.78 -20.01
CA CYS A 409 25.32 5.62 -19.20
C CYS A 409 25.63 5.83 -17.71
N TRP A 410 24.62 6.18 -16.93
CA TRP A 410 24.79 6.27 -15.49
C TRP A 410 25.13 4.92 -14.88
N THR A 411 26.14 4.92 -14.01
CA THR A 411 26.44 3.77 -13.16
C THR A 411 25.45 3.72 -11.99
N ALA A 412 25.23 2.52 -11.43
CA ALA A 412 24.38 2.36 -10.26
C ALA A 412 25.02 3.02 -9.03
N ILE A 413 24.22 3.73 -8.25
CA ILE A 413 24.59 4.25 -6.91
C ILE A 413 24.18 3.23 -5.86
N ALA A 414 22.89 2.81 -5.87
CA ALA A 414 22.34 1.89 -4.89
C ALA A 414 21.27 1.01 -5.54
N ARG A 415 21.68 -0.12 -6.12
CA ARG A 415 20.74 -1.07 -6.75
C ARG A 415 19.78 -1.64 -5.72
N GLY A 416 18.48 -1.57 -6.00
CA GLY A 416 17.44 -2.08 -5.11
C GLY A 416 16.99 -1.08 -4.04
N LEU A 417 17.59 0.09 -3.94
CA LEU A 417 17.10 1.15 -3.06
C LEU A 417 15.73 1.64 -3.54
N THR A 418 14.79 1.73 -2.61
CA THR A 418 13.45 2.27 -2.86
C THR A 418 13.29 3.64 -2.21
N PRO A 419 12.25 4.44 -2.56
CA PRO A 419 11.96 5.67 -1.82
C PRO A 419 11.79 5.43 -0.30
N HIS A 420 11.28 4.25 0.11
CA HIS A 420 11.22 3.88 1.53
C HIS A 420 12.59 3.50 2.10
N GLY A 421 13.49 3.00 1.26
CA GLY A 421 14.88 2.71 1.62
C GLY A 421 15.65 3.93 2.14
N LEU A 422 15.34 5.15 1.66
CA LEU A 422 15.91 6.38 2.23
C LEU A 422 15.56 6.59 3.72
N ARG A 423 14.37 6.14 4.15
CA ARG A 423 14.01 6.15 5.56
C ARG A 423 14.85 5.14 6.36
N HIS A 424 15.17 3.99 5.77
CA HIS A 424 16.11 3.05 6.37
C HIS A 424 17.52 3.62 6.42
N SER A 425 17.98 4.28 5.33
CA SER A 425 19.27 4.98 5.32
C SER A 425 19.35 6.03 6.42
N HIS A 426 18.29 6.84 6.62
CA HIS A 426 18.25 7.81 7.71
C HIS A 426 18.43 7.16 9.09
N ARG A 427 17.78 6.01 9.31
CA ARG A 427 17.94 5.26 10.56
C ARG A 427 19.41 4.80 10.72
N THR A 428 20.00 4.23 9.67
CA THR A 428 21.41 3.81 9.69
C THR A 428 22.34 5.00 9.95
N HIS A 429 22.11 6.17 9.32
CA HIS A 429 22.89 7.39 9.60
C HIS A 429 22.81 7.80 11.07
N MET A 430 21.65 7.70 11.70
CA MET A 430 21.51 7.98 13.14
C MET A 430 22.23 6.94 13.99
N GLU A 431 22.19 5.66 13.60
CA GLU A 431 22.93 4.58 14.27
C GLU A 431 24.45 4.82 14.17
N ASP A 432 24.95 5.19 12.99
CA ASP A 432 26.37 5.52 12.74
C ASP A 432 26.84 6.76 13.56
N LEU A 433 25.95 7.71 13.80
CA LEU A 433 26.18 8.88 14.64
C LEU A 433 26.04 8.60 16.15
N GLY A 434 25.79 7.35 16.55
CA GLY A 434 25.60 6.97 17.94
C GLY A 434 24.35 7.58 18.58
N THR A 435 23.30 7.82 17.79
CA THR A 435 22.06 8.41 18.29
C THR A 435 21.31 7.42 19.19
N GLU A 436 20.87 7.90 20.34
CA GLU A 436 20.11 7.09 21.29
C GLU A 436 18.79 6.61 20.71
N LYS A 437 18.44 5.35 21.00
CA LYS A 437 17.22 4.70 20.48
C LYS A 437 15.95 5.52 20.69
N VAL A 438 15.80 6.17 21.84
CA VAL A 438 14.63 6.99 22.19
C VAL A 438 14.45 8.16 21.22
N LEU A 439 15.53 8.84 20.83
CA LEU A 439 15.49 9.92 19.85
C LEU A 439 15.23 9.38 18.44
N MET A 440 15.82 8.23 18.09
CA MET A 440 15.55 7.58 16.80
C MET A 440 14.07 7.21 16.67
N ASP A 441 13.50 6.60 17.70
CA ASP A 441 12.09 6.17 17.68
C ASP A 441 11.14 7.37 17.62
N GLU A 442 11.37 8.42 18.41
CA GLU A 442 10.61 9.67 18.34
C GLU A 442 10.67 10.27 16.94
N ARG A 443 11.86 10.43 16.38
CA ARG A 443 12.08 11.02 15.06
C ARG A 443 11.43 10.20 13.93
N MET A 444 11.51 8.88 14.05
CA MET A 444 10.90 7.96 13.08
C MET A 444 9.38 7.78 13.28
N GLY A 445 8.82 8.20 14.40
CA GLY A 445 7.43 7.95 14.76
C GLY A 445 7.17 6.45 14.96
N HIS A 446 8.05 5.80 15.72
CA HIS A 446 7.88 4.44 16.18
C HIS A 446 7.46 4.49 17.65
N ILE A 447 6.37 3.78 17.98
CA ILE A 447 5.91 3.64 19.36
C ILE A 447 6.57 2.39 19.94
N ASP A 448 7.46 2.58 20.92
CA ASP A 448 7.99 1.48 21.71
C ASP A 448 7.11 1.30 22.96
N GLY A 449 6.31 0.24 22.98
CA GLY A 449 5.44 -0.10 24.11
C GLY A 449 6.16 -0.75 25.30
N SER A 450 7.50 -0.82 25.28
CA SER A 450 8.26 -1.46 26.35
C SER A 450 8.28 -0.62 27.64
N VAL A 451 8.47 -1.30 28.77
CA VAL A 451 8.60 -0.64 30.08
C VAL A 451 9.81 0.34 30.06
N SER A 452 10.90 -0.02 29.41
CA SER A 452 12.11 0.81 29.30
C SER A 452 11.83 2.14 28.56
N ALA A 453 10.96 2.14 27.55
CA ALA A 453 10.61 3.34 26.81
C ALA A 453 9.88 4.39 27.67
N ARG A 454 9.19 3.97 28.73
CA ARG A 454 8.48 4.88 29.64
C ARG A 454 9.40 5.74 30.49
N TYR A 455 10.66 5.31 30.68
CA TYR A 455 11.67 6.01 31.48
C TYR A 455 12.72 6.71 30.62
N ALA A 456 12.67 6.53 29.29
CA ALA A 456 13.63 7.14 28.39
C ALA A 456 13.09 8.49 27.87
N HIS A 457 13.88 9.56 28.10
CA HIS A 457 13.52 10.91 27.67
C HIS A 457 14.54 11.46 26.70
N VAL A 458 14.07 12.14 25.66
CA VAL A 458 14.93 12.85 24.71
C VAL A 458 15.37 14.18 25.33
N THR A 459 16.69 14.42 25.37
CA THR A 459 17.26 15.66 25.87
C THR A 459 17.63 16.60 24.72
N SER A 460 17.76 17.90 25.03
CA SER A 460 18.25 18.90 24.06
C SER A 460 19.66 18.59 23.56
N GLY A 461 20.53 18.06 24.44
CA GLY A 461 21.88 17.65 24.06
C GLY A 461 21.90 16.50 23.03
N MET A 462 21.00 15.50 23.15
CA MET A 462 20.86 14.44 22.14
C MET A 462 20.47 15.02 20.78
N ARG A 463 19.49 15.93 20.76
CA ARG A 463 19.03 16.60 19.53
C ARG A 463 20.17 17.42 18.89
N GLN A 464 20.90 18.20 19.67
CA GLN A 464 22.01 19.00 19.17
C GLN A 464 23.13 18.14 18.57
N ARG A 465 23.53 17.03 19.24
CA ARG A 465 24.53 16.10 18.71
C ARG A 465 24.08 15.50 17.37
N LEU A 466 22.81 15.07 17.28
CA LEU A 466 22.28 14.52 16.03
C LEU A 466 22.31 15.57 14.92
N LEU A 467 21.84 16.80 15.17
CA LEU A 467 21.79 17.86 14.16
C LEU A 467 23.20 18.24 13.68
N ALA A 468 24.17 18.31 14.60
CA ALA A 468 25.57 18.55 14.27
C ALA A 468 26.15 17.42 13.39
N GLY A 469 25.92 16.16 13.77
CA GLY A 469 26.35 15.00 12.97
C GLY A 469 25.74 14.94 11.58
N LEU A 470 24.44 15.19 11.46
CA LEU A 470 23.75 15.26 10.16
C LEU A 470 24.31 16.42 9.30
N THR A 471 24.64 17.56 9.91
CA THR A 471 25.26 18.69 9.20
C THR A 471 26.65 18.32 8.71
N GLN A 472 27.47 17.68 9.54
CA GLN A 472 28.81 17.22 9.14
C GLN A 472 28.74 16.22 7.98
N GLN A 473 27.81 15.24 8.01
CA GLN A 473 27.62 14.30 6.90
C GLN A 473 27.19 15.01 5.61
N TRP A 474 26.31 16.01 5.70
CA TRP A 474 25.90 16.82 4.56
C TRP A 474 27.05 17.61 3.96
N GLU A 475 27.84 18.29 4.79
CA GLU A 475 28.98 19.08 4.34
C GLU A 475 30.05 18.21 3.67
N ALA A 476 30.34 17.05 4.25
CA ALA A 476 31.27 16.08 3.66
C ALA A 476 30.78 15.55 2.29
N ALA A 477 29.48 15.29 2.17
CA ALA A 477 28.88 14.89 0.90
C ALA A 477 28.97 16.01 -0.16
N LEU A 478 28.72 17.27 0.23
CA LEU A 478 28.88 18.42 -0.66
C LEU A 478 30.32 18.61 -1.10
N ASP A 479 31.29 18.46 -0.19
CA ASP A 479 32.73 18.57 -0.49
C ASP A 479 33.17 17.49 -1.48
N THR A 480 32.73 16.25 -1.28
CA THR A 480 33.00 15.15 -2.19
C THR A 480 32.34 15.41 -3.55
N ARG A 481 31.08 15.85 -3.56
CA ARG A 481 30.38 16.18 -4.81
C ARG A 481 31.05 17.36 -5.55
N LEU A 482 31.52 18.38 -4.82
CA LEU A 482 32.26 19.52 -5.38
C LEU A 482 33.56 19.07 -6.05
N SER A 483 34.27 18.10 -5.44
CA SER A 483 35.50 17.55 -6.03
C SER A 483 35.24 16.75 -7.32
N MET A 484 34.05 16.15 -7.48
CA MET A 484 33.67 15.45 -8.71
C MET A 484 33.38 16.43 -9.87
N SER A 485 32.69 17.53 -9.55
CA SER A 485 32.41 18.59 -10.50
C SER A 485 32.00 19.86 -9.74
N PRO A 486 32.57 21.04 -10.05
CA PRO A 486 32.28 22.28 -9.34
C PRO A 486 30.88 22.86 -9.68
N ARG A 487 30.20 22.28 -10.63
CA ARG A 487 28.91 22.78 -11.15
C ARG A 487 27.87 21.66 -11.16
N SER A 488 26.61 22.06 -11.19
CA SER A 488 25.48 21.16 -11.37
C SER A 488 24.42 21.79 -12.31
N PRO A 489 23.81 21.00 -13.21
CA PRO A 489 22.63 21.46 -13.95
C PRO A 489 21.37 21.64 -13.06
N VAL A 490 21.38 21.10 -11.85
CA VAL A 490 20.32 21.26 -10.84
C VAL A 490 20.58 22.58 -10.10
N ARG A 491 19.73 23.57 -10.30
CA ARG A 491 19.94 24.91 -9.78
C ARG A 491 20.12 24.96 -8.26
N ALA A 492 19.31 24.23 -7.52
CA ALA A 492 19.43 24.18 -6.06
C ALA A 492 20.80 23.66 -5.63
N LEU A 493 21.31 22.61 -6.26
CA LEU A 493 22.63 22.07 -5.96
C LEU A 493 23.75 23.00 -6.47
N ASP A 494 23.64 23.58 -7.68
CA ASP A 494 24.66 24.51 -8.20
C ASP A 494 24.87 25.71 -7.26
N THR A 495 23.77 26.24 -6.70
CA THR A 495 23.85 27.32 -5.70
C THR A 495 24.65 26.89 -4.46
N LEU A 496 24.40 25.69 -3.93
CA LEU A 496 25.11 25.14 -2.78
C LEU A 496 26.60 24.90 -3.08
N LEU A 497 26.93 24.35 -4.24
CA LEU A 497 28.31 24.09 -4.66
C LEU A 497 29.11 25.39 -4.84
N ARG A 498 28.51 26.42 -5.43
CA ARG A 498 29.15 27.76 -5.56
C ARG A 498 29.41 28.40 -4.20
N ALA A 499 28.41 28.37 -3.30
CA ALA A 499 28.59 28.89 -1.94
C ALA A 499 29.70 28.14 -1.20
N ARG A 500 29.77 26.81 -1.35
CA ARG A 500 30.83 25.97 -0.73
C ARG A 500 32.19 26.25 -1.34
N SER A 501 32.28 26.46 -2.65
CA SER A 501 33.56 26.82 -3.32
C SER A 501 34.06 28.20 -2.93
N ALA A 502 33.15 29.15 -2.68
CA ALA A 502 33.53 30.52 -2.26
C ALA A 502 33.97 30.58 -0.78
N ALA A 503 33.57 29.58 0.03
CA ALA A 503 33.95 29.49 1.45
C ALA A 503 35.29 28.78 1.69
N ARG A 504 35.91 28.20 0.68
CA ARG A 504 37.26 27.60 0.66
C ARG A 504 38.29 28.61 0.17
#